data_ae14e0a3d8b8ff70bfaafc7cbf346fca
#
_entry.id   ae14e0a3d8b8ff70bfaafc7cbf346fca
#
_cell.length_a   1.000
_cell.length_b   1.000
_cell.length_c   1.000
_cell.angle_alpha   90.00
_cell.angle_beta   90.00
_cell.angle_gamma   90.00
#
_symmetry.space_group_name_H-M   'P 1'
#
loop_
_entity.id
_entity.type
_entity.pdbx_description
1 polymer ?
#
loop_
_entity_poly.entity_id
_entity_poly.type
_entity_poly.pdbx_seq_one_letter_code
_entity_poly.pdbx_strand_id
1 'polypeptide(L)'
;MSFLNQLKSHASALKSEQSAEQIHTQENIRLTEAAAKTAWLYITELAKQLNVIELSGPKLSLDGKMPWPAMKLMDFRPDARKKTLHDQEVTDYIALSWLIVPQDTAPVGDSVSANFPLDLQRIELRLAVGNVQHERVLVRHPEKNTLQAIRFD
;
A
#
# COMPACT_ATOMS: atom_id res chain seq x y z
N MET A 1 -43.91 37.95 21.62
CA MET A 1 -42.92 38.00 20.48
C MET A 1 -43.59 37.44 19.24
N SER A 2 -43.44 38.12 18.11
CA SER A 2 -44.02 37.62 16.86
C SER A 2 -43.29 36.38 16.38
N PHE A 3 -43.99 35.36 15.90
CA PHE A 3 -43.46 34.14 15.27
C PHE A 3 -42.38 34.46 14.22
N LEU A 4 -42.54 35.54 13.50
CA LEU A 4 -41.58 36.01 12.50
C LEU A 4 -40.23 36.44 13.11
N ASN A 5 -40.21 36.96 14.33
CA ASN A 5 -38.97 37.31 15.02
C ASN A 5 -38.25 36.07 15.54
N GLN A 6 -38.98 35.04 15.94
CA GLN A 6 -38.37 33.73 16.34
C GLN A 6 -37.76 33.04 15.13
N LEU A 7 -38.43 33.03 13.98
CA LEU A 7 -37.88 32.49 12.73
C LEU A 7 -36.61 33.24 12.26
N LYS A 8 -36.61 34.57 12.35
CA LYS A 8 -35.43 35.38 12.00
C LYS A 8 -34.23 35.07 12.93
N SER A 9 -34.51 34.98 14.23
CA SER A 9 -33.47 34.62 15.21
C SER A 9 -32.89 33.23 14.96
N HIS A 10 -33.74 32.24 14.68
CA HIS A 10 -33.33 30.89 14.37
C HIS A 10 -32.52 30.80 13.06
N ALA A 11 -32.98 31.50 12.02
CA ALA A 11 -32.24 31.56 10.74
C ALA A 11 -30.88 32.25 10.87
N SER A 12 -30.79 33.28 11.71
CA SER A 12 -29.51 33.96 12.00
C SER A 12 -28.55 33.05 12.77
N ALA A 13 -29.04 32.29 13.77
CA ALA A 13 -28.24 31.32 14.52
C ALA A 13 -27.69 30.23 13.61
N LEU A 14 -28.53 29.62 12.77
CA LEU A 14 -28.10 28.60 11.80
C LEU A 14 -27.07 29.14 10.80
N LYS A 15 -27.23 30.38 10.33
CA LYS A 15 -26.24 30.99 9.44
C LYS A 15 -24.89 31.23 10.13
N SER A 16 -24.88 31.63 11.40
CA SER A 16 -23.64 31.83 12.14
C SER A 16 -22.93 30.51 12.45
N GLU A 17 -23.69 29.45 12.75
CA GLU A 17 -23.17 28.11 12.98
C GLU A 17 -22.54 27.54 11.71
N GLN A 18 -23.23 27.61 10.57
CA GLN A 18 -22.69 27.20 9.26
C GLN A 18 -21.44 27.98 8.87
N SER A 19 -21.38 29.30 9.13
CA SER A 19 -20.17 30.07 8.83
C SER A 19 -18.99 29.71 9.73
N ALA A 20 -19.22 29.43 11.01
CA ALA A 20 -18.19 28.97 11.93
C ALA A 20 -17.64 27.59 11.53
N GLU A 21 -18.51 26.69 11.13
CA GLU A 21 -18.14 25.34 10.64
C GLU A 21 -17.32 25.40 9.34
N GLN A 22 -17.68 26.28 8.43
CA GLN A 22 -16.92 26.54 7.21
C GLN A 22 -15.51 27.08 7.49
N ILE A 23 -15.38 28.05 8.40
CA ILE A 23 -14.09 28.64 8.79
C ILE A 23 -13.20 27.55 9.39
N HIS A 24 -13.73 26.73 10.30
CA HIS A 24 -13.00 25.63 10.92
C HIS A 24 -12.54 24.58 9.89
N THR A 25 -13.41 24.26 8.94
CA THR A 25 -13.08 23.32 7.85
C THR A 25 -11.95 23.86 6.97
N GLN A 26 -12.00 25.15 6.60
CA GLN A 26 -10.96 25.78 5.79
C GLN A 26 -9.60 25.81 6.52
N GLU A 27 -9.59 26.11 7.82
CA GLU A 27 -8.36 26.10 8.60
C GLU A 27 -7.77 24.68 8.72
N ASN A 28 -8.61 23.66 8.92
CA ASN A 28 -8.18 22.26 8.92
C ASN A 28 -7.59 21.83 7.58
N ILE A 29 -8.21 22.22 6.47
CA ILE A 29 -7.66 21.95 5.13
C ILE A 29 -6.30 22.61 4.99
N ARG A 30 -6.15 23.89 5.37
CA ARG A 30 -4.89 24.64 5.29
C ARG A 30 -3.78 23.96 6.09
N LEU A 31 -4.05 23.56 7.32
CA LEU A 31 -3.08 22.87 8.19
C LEU A 31 -2.68 21.51 7.64
N THR A 32 -3.65 20.75 7.17
CA THR A 32 -3.42 19.42 6.58
C THR A 32 -2.58 19.53 5.31
N GLU A 33 -2.87 20.47 4.42
CA GLU A 33 -2.08 20.68 3.20
C GLU A 33 -0.65 21.14 3.50
N ALA A 34 -0.47 21.98 4.51
CA ALA A 34 0.88 22.37 4.95
C ALA A 34 1.68 21.16 5.46
N ALA A 35 1.06 20.30 6.26
CA ALA A 35 1.67 19.08 6.75
C ALA A 35 1.96 18.10 5.59
N ALA A 36 1.03 17.91 4.66
CA ALA A 36 1.18 17.08 3.48
C ALA A 36 2.35 17.55 2.59
N LYS A 37 2.48 18.85 2.38
CA LYS A 37 3.62 19.43 1.65
C LYS A 37 4.96 19.13 2.33
N THR A 38 5.02 19.23 3.64
CA THR A 38 6.23 18.91 4.40
C THR A 38 6.56 17.42 4.29
N ALA A 39 5.57 16.55 4.43
CA ALA A 39 5.73 15.11 4.27
C ALA A 39 6.20 14.74 2.86
N TRP A 40 5.64 15.37 1.83
CA TRP A 40 6.04 15.17 0.45
C TRP A 40 7.51 15.51 0.20
N LEU A 41 7.96 16.66 0.69
CA LEU A 41 9.36 17.07 0.58
C LEU A 41 10.30 16.08 1.28
N TYR A 42 9.93 15.63 2.48
CA TYR A 42 10.70 14.64 3.23
C TYR A 42 10.79 13.30 2.49
N ILE A 43 9.66 12.75 2.04
CA ILE A 43 9.59 11.46 1.34
C ILE A 43 10.35 11.53 0.01
N THR A 44 10.27 12.64 -0.72
CA THR A 44 11.00 12.83 -1.97
C THR A 44 12.51 12.83 -1.72
N GLU A 45 12.97 13.51 -0.70
CA GLU A 45 14.39 13.52 -0.36
C GLU A 45 14.85 12.16 0.16
N LEU A 46 14.04 11.51 1.00
CA LEU A 46 14.29 10.16 1.48
C LEU A 46 14.45 9.17 0.32
N ALA A 47 13.55 9.20 -0.67
CA ALA A 47 13.62 8.35 -1.85
C ALA A 47 14.94 8.54 -2.62
N LYS A 48 15.41 9.78 -2.79
CA LYS A 48 16.70 10.05 -3.44
C LYS A 48 17.85 9.42 -2.68
N GLN A 49 17.89 9.58 -1.36
CA GLN A 49 18.95 9.00 -0.53
C GLN A 49 18.91 7.47 -0.54
N LEU A 50 17.72 6.88 -0.45
CA LEU A 50 17.53 5.43 -0.48
C LEU A 50 17.93 4.81 -1.83
N ASN A 51 17.78 5.54 -2.93
CA ASN A 51 18.22 5.09 -4.26
C ASN A 51 19.75 5.12 -4.44
N VAL A 52 20.47 5.80 -3.56
CA VAL A 52 21.95 5.82 -3.55
C VAL A 52 22.52 4.73 -2.65
N ILE A 53 21.75 4.32 -1.62
CA ILE A 53 22.18 3.33 -0.63
C ILE A 53 21.63 1.98 -1.06
N GLU A 54 22.50 0.98 -1.23
CA GLU A 54 22.07 -0.41 -1.44
C GLU A 54 21.55 -1.00 -0.12
N LEU A 55 20.24 -1.05 0.02
CA LEU A 55 19.59 -1.61 1.20
C LEU A 55 19.35 -3.11 1.02
N SER A 56 19.77 -3.88 2.01
CA SER A 56 19.40 -5.29 2.09
C SER A 56 17.91 -5.45 2.27
N GLY A 57 17.31 -6.35 1.50
CA GLY A 57 15.91 -6.69 1.62
C GLY A 57 15.60 -7.56 2.83
N PRO A 58 14.33 -7.77 3.14
CA PRO A 58 13.92 -8.67 4.20
C PRO A 58 14.24 -10.12 3.83
N LYS A 59 14.48 -10.94 4.84
CA LYS A 59 14.57 -12.41 4.66
C LYS A 59 13.14 -12.93 4.41
N LEU A 60 12.90 -13.44 3.24
CA LEU A 60 11.62 -13.97 2.81
C LEU A 60 11.64 -15.50 2.75
N SER A 61 10.49 -16.13 2.86
CA SER A 61 10.26 -17.55 2.62
C SER A 61 8.81 -17.75 2.23
N LEU A 62 8.52 -18.52 1.18
CA LEU A 62 7.13 -18.81 0.76
C LEU A 62 6.48 -19.85 1.66
N ASP A 63 7.19 -20.94 1.94
CA ASP A 63 6.67 -22.06 2.74
C ASP A 63 7.02 -21.95 4.24
N GLY A 64 7.91 -21.02 4.61
CA GLY A 64 8.43 -20.85 5.96
C GLY A 64 9.58 -21.82 6.29
N LYS A 65 10.04 -22.63 5.33
CA LYS A 65 11.12 -23.63 5.51
C LYS A 65 12.33 -23.28 4.66
N MET A 66 12.12 -22.97 3.38
CA MET A 66 13.19 -22.59 2.46
C MET A 66 13.32 -21.07 2.42
N PRO A 67 14.47 -20.49 2.80
CA PRO A 67 14.69 -19.07 2.64
C PRO A 67 14.81 -18.71 1.15
N TRP A 68 14.26 -17.57 0.78
CA TRP A 68 14.55 -16.99 -0.53
C TRP A 68 16.02 -16.55 -0.61
N PRO A 69 16.55 -16.35 -1.83
CA PRO A 69 17.84 -15.71 -2.03
C PRO A 69 17.93 -14.38 -1.29
N ALA A 70 19.15 -13.93 -1.04
CA ALA A 70 19.35 -12.60 -0.47
C ALA A 70 18.71 -11.54 -1.40
N MET A 71 17.87 -10.70 -0.82
CA MET A 71 17.12 -9.68 -1.54
C MET A 71 17.70 -8.30 -1.26
N LYS A 72 17.51 -7.39 -2.19
CA LYS A 72 17.78 -5.94 -2.02
C LYS A 72 16.56 -5.10 -2.37
N LEU A 73 16.52 -3.92 -1.78
CA LEU A 73 15.50 -2.90 -2.06
C LEU A 73 16.06 -1.90 -3.06
N MET A 74 15.29 -1.58 -4.08
CA MET A 74 15.70 -0.62 -5.10
C MET A 74 14.50 0.11 -5.70
N ASP A 75 14.81 1.16 -6.48
CA ASP A 75 13.81 1.91 -7.25
C ASP A 75 12.73 2.53 -6.35
N PHE A 76 13.19 3.26 -5.33
CA PHE A 76 12.31 4.01 -4.44
C PHE A 76 11.68 5.17 -5.18
N ARG A 77 10.34 5.17 -5.28
CA ARG A 77 9.54 6.15 -6.02
C ARG A 77 8.52 6.79 -5.10
N PRO A 78 8.60 8.09 -4.88
CA PRO A 78 7.54 8.82 -4.19
C PRO A 78 6.36 9.02 -5.16
N ASP A 79 5.16 8.93 -4.64
CA ASP A 79 3.91 9.20 -5.35
C ASP A 79 2.96 10.00 -4.46
N ALA A 80 2.18 10.89 -5.07
CA ALA A 80 1.16 11.64 -4.38
C ALA A 80 -0.06 11.84 -5.28
N ARG A 81 -1.23 11.69 -4.70
CA ARG A 81 -2.49 11.91 -5.38
C ARG A 81 -3.29 13.02 -4.70
N LYS A 82 -3.96 13.81 -5.51
CA LYS A 82 -4.90 14.82 -5.06
C LYS A 82 -6.33 14.40 -5.34
N LYS A 83 -7.27 14.91 -4.55
CA LYS A 83 -8.71 14.81 -4.76
C LYS A 83 -9.37 16.16 -4.58
N THR A 84 -10.57 16.32 -5.11
CA THR A 84 -11.39 17.50 -4.89
C THR A 84 -12.25 17.31 -3.64
N LEU A 85 -12.14 18.25 -2.71
CA LEU A 85 -12.98 18.34 -1.51
C LEU A 85 -13.51 19.77 -1.39
N HIS A 86 -14.83 19.96 -1.38
CA HIS A 86 -15.47 21.29 -1.33
C HIS A 86 -14.89 22.29 -2.35
N ASP A 87 -14.82 21.85 -3.62
CA ASP A 87 -14.28 22.64 -4.76
C ASP A 87 -12.79 23.04 -4.63
N GLN A 88 -12.05 22.42 -3.72
CA GLN A 88 -10.63 22.63 -3.54
C GLN A 88 -9.85 21.33 -3.79
N GLU A 89 -8.69 21.46 -4.43
CA GLU A 89 -7.74 20.33 -4.52
C GLU A 89 -7.03 20.14 -3.19
N VAL A 90 -7.15 18.93 -2.62
CA VAL A 90 -6.47 18.53 -1.40
C VAL A 90 -5.67 17.25 -1.63
N THR A 91 -4.64 17.04 -0.84
CA THR A 91 -3.86 15.81 -0.87
C THR A 91 -4.69 14.63 -0.38
N ASP A 92 -4.81 13.59 -1.21
CA ASP A 92 -5.54 12.36 -0.88
C ASP A 92 -4.61 11.37 -0.16
N TYR A 93 -3.46 11.09 -0.78
CA TYR A 93 -2.41 10.29 -0.15
C TYR A 93 -1.02 10.73 -0.62
N ILE A 94 -0.03 10.34 0.18
CA ILE A 94 1.38 10.37 -0.16
C ILE A 94 1.91 8.96 0.10
N ALA A 95 2.63 8.39 -0.86
CA ALA A 95 3.16 7.03 -0.79
C ALA A 95 4.64 6.99 -1.19
N LEU A 96 5.33 5.99 -0.68
CA LEU A 96 6.65 5.60 -1.13
C LEU A 96 6.59 4.13 -1.53
N SER A 97 6.91 3.83 -2.78
CA SER A 97 6.99 2.47 -3.32
C SER A 97 8.43 2.11 -3.62
N TRP A 98 8.74 0.82 -3.61
CA TRP A 98 10.05 0.28 -3.98
C TRP A 98 9.90 -1.13 -4.52
N LEU A 99 10.95 -1.62 -5.18
CA LEU A 99 11.04 -3.00 -5.64
C LEU A 99 11.90 -3.82 -4.69
N ILE A 100 11.51 -5.07 -4.49
CA ILE A 100 12.31 -6.09 -3.81
C ILE A 100 12.81 -7.03 -4.91
N VAL A 101 14.12 -7.11 -5.09
CA VAL A 101 14.74 -7.92 -6.13
C VAL A 101 15.84 -8.80 -5.54
N PRO A 102 16.18 -9.94 -6.17
CA PRO A 102 17.34 -10.73 -5.77
C PRO A 102 18.62 -9.90 -5.81
N GLN A 103 19.52 -10.13 -4.86
CA GLN A 103 20.79 -9.43 -4.76
C GLN A 103 21.73 -9.86 -5.89
N ASP A 104 21.69 -11.15 -6.24
CA ASP A 104 22.44 -11.72 -7.34
C ASP A 104 21.60 -11.70 -8.63
N THR A 105 22.24 -11.43 -9.74
CA THR A 105 21.59 -11.28 -11.05
C THR A 105 21.14 -12.59 -11.70
N ALA A 106 21.53 -13.74 -11.18
CA ALA A 106 21.06 -15.03 -11.66
C ALA A 106 19.80 -15.43 -10.85
N PRO A 107 18.60 -15.45 -11.45
CA PRO A 107 17.45 -16.05 -10.80
C PRO A 107 17.75 -17.54 -10.63
N VAL A 108 18.07 -17.97 -9.43
CA VAL A 108 17.95 -19.38 -9.08
C VAL A 108 16.45 -19.63 -9.03
N GLY A 109 15.93 -20.33 -10.03
CA GLY A 109 14.53 -20.73 -10.06
C GLY A 109 14.29 -21.74 -8.95
N ASP A 110 13.97 -21.25 -7.76
CA ASP A 110 13.57 -22.09 -6.65
C ASP A 110 12.08 -22.40 -6.80
N SER A 111 11.75 -23.70 -6.86
CA SER A 111 10.38 -24.16 -6.84
C SER A 111 9.95 -24.52 -5.42
N VAL A 112 8.73 -24.18 -5.05
CA VAL A 112 8.11 -24.54 -3.78
C VAL A 112 6.93 -25.47 -4.03
N SER A 113 6.92 -26.63 -3.38
CA SER A 113 5.84 -27.61 -3.50
C SER A 113 5.03 -27.70 -2.21
N ALA A 114 3.70 -27.72 -2.34
CA ALA A 114 2.78 -27.94 -1.24
C ALA A 114 1.88 -29.15 -1.54
N ASN A 115 1.80 -30.06 -0.59
CA ASN A 115 0.91 -31.24 -0.62
C ASN A 115 -0.17 -31.20 0.46
N PHE A 116 -0.15 -30.18 1.31
CA PHE A 116 -1.12 -30.01 2.39
C PHE A 116 -1.94 -28.72 2.18
N PRO A 117 -3.27 -28.76 2.34
CA PRO A 117 -4.12 -27.61 2.01
C PRO A 117 -3.79 -26.32 2.73
N LEU A 118 -3.40 -26.38 3.99
CA LEU A 118 -3.04 -25.19 4.77
C LEU A 118 -1.73 -24.55 4.29
N ASP A 119 -0.75 -25.36 3.88
CA ASP A 119 0.51 -24.85 3.35
C ASP A 119 0.29 -24.22 1.97
N LEU A 120 -0.55 -24.85 1.14
CA LEU A 120 -0.96 -24.31 -0.14
C LEU A 120 -1.61 -22.94 0.02
N GLN A 121 -2.57 -22.80 0.92
CA GLN A 121 -3.27 -21.54 1.17
C GLN A 121 -2.29 -20.44 1.64
N ARG A 122 -1.32 -20.79 2.50
CA ARG A 122 -0.30 -19.83 2.98
C ARG A 122 0.60 -19.35 1.84
N ILE A 123 1.04 -20.28 0.97
CA ILE A 123 1.89 -19.94 -0.18
C ILE A 123 1.11 -19.04 -1.14
N GLU A 124 -0.11 -19.43 -1.53
CA GLU A 124 -0.96 -18.64 -2.43
C GLU A 124 -1.22 -17.23 -1.90
N LEU A 125 -1.49 -17.09 -0.60
CA LEU A 125 -1.67 -15.79 0.04
C LEU A 125 -0.40 -14.93 -0.03
N ARG A 126 0.78 -15.50 0.23
CA ARG A 126 2.05 -14.76 0.17
C ARG A 126 2.40 -14.33 -1.25
N LEU A 127 2.17 -15.20 -2.23
CA LEU A 127 2.35 -14.88 -3.65
C LEU A 127 1.44 -13.73 -4.09
N ALA A 128 0.17 -13.78 -3.68
CA ALA A 128 -0.81 -12.75 -4.00
C ALA A 128 -0.49 -11.40 -3.34
N VAL A 129 -0.17 -11.40 -2.05
CA VAL A 129 0.19 -10.17 -1.29
C VAL A 129 1.49 -9.57 -1.82
N GLY A 130 2.48 -10.40 -2.16
CA GLY A 130 3.77 -9.96 -2.72
C GLY A 130 3.71 -9.62 -4.20
N ASN A 131 2.60 -9.85 -4.89
CA ASN A 131 2.45 -9.72 -6.35
C ASN A 131 3.60 -10.45 -7.09
N VAL A 132 3.95 -11.65 -6.62
CA VAL A 132 5.05 -12.46 -7.17
C VAL A 132 4.59 -13.18 -8.42
N GLN A 133 5.30 -12.99 -9.52
CA GLN A 133 5.04 -13.76 -10.75
C GLN A 133 5.46 -15.21 -10.53
N HIS A 134 4.61 -16.14 -10.87
CA HIS A 134 4.84 -17.56 -10.68
C HIS A 134 4.01 -18.40 -11.66
N GLU A 135 4.47 -19.62 -11.91
CA GLU A 135 3.71 -20.64 -12.61
C GLU A 135 3.21 -21.68 -11.60
N ARG A 136 1.95 -22.09 -11.74
CA ARG A 136 1.32 -23.12 -10.90
C ARG A 136 1.28 -24.45 -11.63
N VAL A 137 2.02 -25.43 -11.16
CA VAL A 137 2.14 -26.76 -11.76
C VAL A 137 1.47 -27.81 -10.89
N LEU A 138 0.58 -28.62 -11.47
CA LEU A 138 -0.05 -29.75 -10.78
C LEU A 138 0.83 -30.98 -10.88
N VAL A 139 1.39 -31.43 -9.76
CA VAL A 139 2.19 -32.66 -9.68
C VAL A 139 1.26 -33.82 -9.40
N ARG A 140 1.19 -34.79 -10.34
CA ARG A 140 0.34 -35.98 -10.25
C ARG A 140 1.15 -37.26 -10.12
N HIS A 141 0.55 -38.25 -9.47
CA HIS A 141 1.14 -39.60 -9.41
C HIS A 141 1.21 -40.21 -10.82
N PRO A 142 2.36 -40.74 -11.28
CA PRO A 142 2.53 -41.19 -12.65
C PRO A 142 1.58 -42.32 -13.04
N GLU A 143 1.28 -43.27 -12.12
CA GLU A 143 0.44 -44.40 -12.40
C GLU A 143 -1.03 -44.17 -12.03
N LYS A 144 -1.31 -43.49 -10.92
CA LYS A 144 -2.66 -43.33 -10.38
C LYS A 144 -3.35 -42.03 -10.85
N ASN A 145 -2.60 -41.14 -11.49
CA ASN A 145 -3.05 -39.80 -11.92
C ASN A 145 -3.73 -38.95 -10.81
N THR A 146 -3.53 -39.35 -9.55
CA THR A 146 -4.00 -38.56 -8.39
C THR A 146 -3.10 -37.36 -8.13
N LEU A 147 -3.68 -36.22 -7.72
CA LEU A 147 -2.93 -35.05 -7.35
C LEU A 147 -2.09 -35.34 -6.10
N GLN A 148 -0.76 -35.15 -6.20
CA GLN A 148 0.19 -35.35 -5.10
C GLN A 148 0.61 -34.03 -4.44
N ALA A 149 0.84 -33.02 -5.25
CA ALA A 149 1.26 -31.70 -4.78
C ALA A 149 0.93 -30.61 -5.81
N ILE A 150 1.00 -29.40 -5.39
CA ILE A 150 1.02 -28.21 -6.26
C ILE A 150 2.40 -27.56 -6.10
N ARG A 151 3.06 -27.34 -7.24
CA ARG A 151 4.37 -26.68 -7.30
C ARG A 151 4.18 -25.28 -7.87
N PHE A 152 4.93 -24.36 -7.32
CA PHE A 152 5.05 -22.97 -7.78
C PHE A 152 6.49 -22.74 -8.23
N ASP A 153 6.64 -22.37 -9.49
CA ASP A 153 7.92 -22.11 -10.16
C ASP A 153 8.08 -20.61 -10.45
#